data_619d7dfd561d71989a712fe959ccf717
#
_entry.id   619d7dfd561d71989a712fe959ccf717
#
_cell.length_a   1.000
_cell.length_b   1.000
_cell.length_c   1.000
_cell.angle_alpha   90.00
_cell.angle_beta   90.00
_cell.angle_gamma   90.00
#
_symmetry.space_group_name_H-M   'P 1'
#
loop_
_entity.id
_entity.type
_entity.pdbx_description
1 polymer ?
#
loop_
_entity_poly.entity_id
_entity_poly.type
_entity_poly.pdbx_seq_one_letter_code
_entity_poly.pdbx_strand_id
1 'polypeptide(L)'
;MFKRRLSMFMAAMGMAFSLVACSGAKTADTKSAETKAVEETTKSEAKSESTDKKNVVVTTSFLQDMVEQLAGDTVNVELIIPAGEDPHLYVAKPEDYTKLSSADLTLYHGLHFEGKMVDALEAGGVAVSKDFPKDRIGTMDEGGEIITDPHFWFDIDLYKMAVGVAATSLENLNPEYKDKYEENKVKYLDELTQLDKYVRENITSIPKESRYLITPHDAFNYFSRAYDIEVKAPQGVSTESEVANQDIQETIDFIVEHKIKAIFAESTTDPARMEKLKEGAAAKGADVKIVSGEGNELFSDSLAPKGQDGDTYIDMYKHNVKLITENLK
;
A
#
# COMPACT_ATOMS: atom_id res chain seq x y z
N MET A 1 2.78 41.89 -34.63
CA MET A 1 3.17 43.25 -34.30
C MET A 1 3.04 43.44 -32.82
N PHE A 2 4.06 44.16 -32.21
CA PHE A 2 4.34 44.54 -30.83
C PHE A 2 5.10 43.54 -29.97
N LYS A 3 6.26 43.68 -29.90
CA LYS A 3 7.53 44.11 -29.27
C LYS A 3 7.50 44.19 -27.74
N ARG A 4 8.37 43.39 -27.12
CA ARG A 4 9.41 43.58 -26.11
C ARG A 4 9.12 44.61 -24.96
N ARG A 5 9.40 44.15 -23.71
CA ARG A 5 10.42 44.85 -22.87
C ARG A 5 11.00 43.92 -21.82
N LEU A 6 12.30 43.79 -21.93
CA LEU A 6 13.33 43.26 -21.04
C LEU A 6 13.60 44.35 -19.96
N SER A 7 13.80 43.99 -18.71
CA SER A 7 14.51 44.83 -17.74
C SER A 7 15.34 43.95 -16.81
N MET A 8 16.61 44.11 -17.00
CA MET A 8 17.76 43.65 -16.23
C MET A 8 18.01 44.70 -15.11
N PHE A 9 18.24 44.27 -13.85
CA PHE A 9 18.97 45.10 -12.89
C PHE A 9 20.00 44.21 -12.16
N MET A 10 21.24 44.61 -12.35
CA MET A 10 22.46 44.18 -11.70
C MET A 10 22.87 45.26 -10.68
N ALA A 11 23.37 44.88 -9.50
CA ALA A 11 24.42 45.54 -8.70
C ALA A 11 24.58 44.69 -7.41
N ALA A 12 25.58 44.03 -7.10
CA ALA A 12 27.02 44.29 -6.88
C ALA A 12 27.34 44.85 -5.46
N MET A 13 28.24 44.11 -4.80
CA MET A 13 29.37 44.52 -3.97
C MET A 13 29.23 44.78 -2.46
N GLY A 14 30.06 44.11 -1.67
CA GLY A 14 30.40 44.48 -0.30
C GLY A 14 31.14 43.38 0.50
N MET A 15 32.45 43.26 0.28
CA MET A 15 33.42 42.54 1.14
C MET A 15 33.63 43.28 2.46
N ALA A 16 33.82 42.55 3.56
CA ALA A 16 34.68 42.99 4.66
C ALA A 16 35.30 41.78 5.39
N PHE A 17 36.59 41.68 5.27
CA PHE A 17 37.53 40.87 6.05
C PHE A 17 37.74 41.51 7.44
N SER A 18 37.90 40.67 8.47
CA SER A 18 38.67 41.07 9.66
C SER A 18 39.29 39.84 10.31
N LEU A 19 40.58 39.69 10.09
CA LEU A 19 41.54 38.87 10.85
C LEU A 19 41.95 39.65 12.09
N VAL A 20 42.02 38.99 13.24
CA VAL A 20 42.95 39.35 14.32
C VAL A 20 43.57 38.09 14.88
N ALA A 21 44.89 38.08 14.85
CA ALA A 21 45.78 37.07 15.35
C ALA A 21 46.48 37.55 16.63
N CYS A 22 47.21 36.62 17.26
CA CYS A 22 48.32 36.76 18.22
C CYS A 22 47.89 36.88 19.70
N SER A 23 48.57 36.28 20.63
CA SER A 23 49.91 35.72 20.89
C SER A 23 49.94 35.51 22.39
N GLY A 24 50.46 34.46 23.00
CA GLY A 24 51.76 34.11 23.27
C GLY A 24 52.02 33.79 24.74
N ALA A 25 52.78 32.76 24.95
CA ALA A 25 53.91 32.54 25.85
C ALA A 25 53.69 31.98 27.30
N LYS A 26 54.18 30.72 27.46
CA LYS A 26 55.24 30.20 28.37
C LYS A 26 55.10 30.52 29.87
N THR A 27 55.22 29.54 30.75
CA THR A 27 56.37 28.80 31.34
C THR A 27 55.88 27.90 32.47
N ALA A 28 56.33 26.69 32.50
CA ALA A 28 57.35 25.95 33.20
C ALA A 28 56.93 25.24 34.49
N ASP A 29 57.22 23.92 34.44
CA ASP A 29 57.72 23.00 35.50
C ASP A 29 57.15 22.94 36.89
N THR A 30 56.71 21.74 37.32
CA THR A 30 57.45 20.95 38.35
C THR A 30 56.91 19.51 38.45
N LYS A 31 57.83 18.57 38.56
CA LYS A 31 57.71 17.12 38.80
C LYS A 31 57.01 16.77 40.11
N SER A 32 56.27 15.65 40.17
CA SER A 32 56.59 14.54 41.09
C SER A 32 55.66 13.34 40.89
N ALA A 33 56.30 12.19 40.65
CA ALA A 33 56.14 10.84 41.16
C ALA A 33 54.77 10.10 41.19
N GLU A 34 54.77 9.04 40.36
CA GLU A 34 54.33 7.65 40.62
C GLU A 34 53.22 7.33 41.62
N THR A 35 52.14 6.71 41.07
CA THR A 35 51.67 5.41 41.60
C THR A 35 50.91 4.65 40.52
N LYS A 36 51.35 3.42 40.22
CA LYS A 36 50.70 2.45 39.33
C LYS A 36 49.40 1.97 39.94
N ALA A 37 48.33 2.10 39.20
CA ALA A 37 47.17 1.21 39.34
C ALA A 37 46.89 0.65 37.96
N VAL A 38 46.98 -0.68 37.87
CA VAL A 38 46.59 -1.46 36.69
C VAL A 38 45.08 -1.55 36.71
N GLU A 39 44.43 -0.83 35.84
CA GLU A 39 43.01 -1.05 35.52
C GLU A 39 42.94 -1.77 34.18
N GLU A 40 42.54 -3.02 34.32
CA GLU A 40 42.21 -3.92 33.21
C GLU A 40 40.94 -3.39 32.49
N THR A 41 41.15 -2.59 31.45
CA THR A 41 40.05 -2.17 30.58
C THR A 41 39.75 -3.33 29.66
N THR A 42 38.72 -4.10 30.00
CA THR A 42 37.96 -4.94 29.08
C THR A 42 37.44 -4.03 27.92
N LYS A 43 38.15 -4.06 26.82
CA LYS A 43 37.73 -3.50 25.56
C LYS A 43 36.55 -4.35 25.10
N SER A 44 35.34 -3.93 25.41
CA SER A 44 34.16 -4.33 24.68
C SER A 44 34.37 -3.80 23.26
N GLU A 45 34.72 -4.68 22.35
CA GLU A 45 34.65 -4.41 20.93
C GLU A 45 33.17 -4.25 20.59
N ALA A 46 32.70 -3.01 20.61
CA ALA A 46 31.50 -2.65 19.87
C ALA A 46 31.81 -2.91 18.40
N LYS A 47 31.30 -4.03 17.90
CA LYS A 47 31.26 -4.36 16.48
C LYS A 47 30.52 -3.20 15.81
N SER A 48 31.25 -2.33 15.14
CA SER A 48 30.71 -1.33 14.23
C SER A 48 29.98 -2.14 13.16
N GLU A 49 28.66 -2.29 13.30
CA GLU A 49 27.80 -2.72 12.22
C GLU A 49 27.87 -1.63 11.13
N SER A 50 28.69 -1.84 10.13
CA SER A 50 28.53 -1.16 8.85
C SER A 50 27.31 -1.80 8.19
N THR A 51 26.14 -1.26 8.51
CA THR A 51 24.89 -1.70 7.94
C THR A 51 24.73 -1.11 6.56
N ASP A 52 25.31 -1.77 5.59
CA ASP A 52 24.83 -1.64 4.21
C ASP A 52 23.58 -2.53 4.14
N LYS A 53 22.42 -1.94 4.56
CA LYS A 53 21.13 -2.64 4.58
C LYS A 53 20.79 -3.07 3.17
N LYS A 54 20.28 -4.29 3.04
CA LYS A 54 19.74 -4.80 1.79
C LYS A 54 18.57 -3.95 1.29
N ASN A 55 18.49 -3.76 -0.02
CA ASN A 55 17.48 -2.96 -0.67
C ASN A 55 16.34 -3.86 -1.16
N VAL A 56 15.15 -3.71 -0.58
CA VAL A 56 13.93 -4.43 -0.95
C VAL A 56 13.02 -3.47 -1.70
N VAL A 57 12.76 -3.75 -2.97
CA VAL A 57 11.83 -2.98 -3.79
C VAL A 57 10.48 -3.67 -3.78
N VAL A 58 9.42 -2.90 -3.55
CA VAL A 58 8.04 -3.37 -3.52
C VAL A 58 7.18 -2.56 -4.47
N THR A 59 6.20 -3.20 -5.10
CA THR A 59 5.37 -2.52 -6.09
C THR A 59 4.34 -1.59 -5.46
N THR A 60 3.71 -1.97 -4.35
CA THR A 60 2.57 -1.25 -3.77
C THR A 60 2.74 -0.96 -2.28
N SER A 61 1.93 -0.05 -1.76
CA SER A 61 1.86 0.27 -0.33
C SER A 61 1.45 -0.93 0.54
N PHE A 62 0.66 -1.88 0.04
CA PHE A 62 0.35 -3.14 0.73
C PHE A 62 1.62 -3.96 1.01
N LEU A 63 2.48 -4.10 0.00
CA LEU A 63 3.73 -4.84 0.15
C LEU A 63 4.76 -4.06 0.96
N GLN A 64 4.73 -2.73 0.91
CA GLN A 64 5.57 -1.90 1.77
C GLN A 64 5.23 -2.14 3.23
N ASP A 65 3.95 -2.06 3.62
CA ASP A 65 3.51 -2.37 4.99
C ASP A 65 3.89 -3.81 5.38
N MET A 66 3.64 -4.80 4.50
CA MET A 66 3.98 -6.20 4.74
C MET A 66 5.47 -6.39 5.06
N VAL A 67 6.37 -5.79 4.28
CA VAL A 67 7.82 -5.88 4.49
C VAL A 67 8.22 -5.14 5.76
N GLU A 68 7.66 -3.98 6.04
CA GLU A 68 7.91 -3.22 7.27
C GLU A 68 7.48 -4.00 8.52
N GLN A 69 6.33 -4.69 8.49
CA GLN A 69 5.86 -5.58 9.57
C GLN A 69 6.80 -6.76 9.79
N LEU A 70 7.32 -7.36 8.72
CA LEU A 70 8.20 -8.53 8.78
C LEU A 70 9.64 -8.18 9.14
N ALA A 71 10.22 -7.19 8.47
CA ALA A 71 11.64 -6.90 8.54
C ALA A 71 11.98 -5.77 9.52
N GLY A 72 11.04 -4.87 9.83
CA GLY A 72 11.30 -3.67 10.61
C GLY A 72 12.40 -2.82 9.97
N ASP A 73 13.44 -2.53 10.73
CA ASP A 73 14.55 -1.68 10.32
C ASP A 73 15.76 -2.43 9.72
N THR A 74 15.64 -3.73 9.41
CA THR A 74 16.78 -4.56 8.93
C THR A 74 17.05 -4.41 7.44
N VAL A 75 16.11 -3.86 6.67
CA VAL A 75 16.22 -3.60 5.23
C VAL A 75 15.86 -2.14 4.91
N ASN A 76 16.27 -1.67 3.74
CA ASN A 76 15.71 -0.47 3.12
C ASN A 76 14.54 -0.90 2.24
N VAL A 77 13.39 -0.27 2.37
CA VAL A 77 12.22 -0.54 1.53
C VAL A 77 12.01 0.62 0.57
N GLU A 78 11.97 0.32 -0.72
CA GLU A 78 11.68 1.30 -1.78
C GLU A 78 10.36 0.95 -2.46
N LEU A 79 9.44 1.90 -2.49
CA LEU A 79 8.13 1.76 -3.13
C LEU A 79 8.19 2.23 -4.59
N ILE A 80 7.54 1.49 -5.49
CA ILE A 80 7.37 1.87 -6.91
C ILE A 80 6.13 2.73 -7.10
N ILE A 81 4.96 2.19 -6.80
CA ILE A 81 3.67 2.85 -7.02
C ILE A 81 3.31 3.61 -5.75
N PRO A 82 3.29 4.95 -5.77
CA PRO A 82 2.97 5.74 -4.58
C PRO A 82 1.61 5.37 -4.00
N ALA A 83 1.47 5.45 -2.67
CA ALA A 83 0.19 5.23 -2.01
C ALA A 83 -0.87 6.22 -2.54
N GLY A 84 -2.06 5.71 -2.86
CA GLY A 84 -3.16 6.47 -3.45
C GLY A 84 -3.16 6.51 -4.98
N GLU A 85 -2.11 6.03 -5.67
CA GLU A 85 -2.14 5.84 -7.13
C GLU A 85 -2.73 4.47 -7.49
N ASP A 86 -3.41 4.41 -8.64
CA ASP A 86 -4.03 3.20 -9.19
C ASP A 86 -2.98 2.29 -9.84
N PRO A 87 -2.74 1.06 -9.33
CA PRO A 87 -1.72 0.16 -9.86
C PRO A 87 -2.03 -0.42 -11.24
N HIS A 88 -3.29 -0.58 -11.61
CA HIS A 88 -3.69 -1.07 -12.92
C HIS A 88 -3.30 -0.09 -14.03
N LEU A 89 -3.37 1.21 -13.75
CA LEU A 89 -3.10 2.28 -14.70
C LEU A 89 -1.66 2.82 -14.62
N TYR A 90 -0.89 2.41 -13.59
CA TYR A 90 0.43 2.96 -13.36
C TYR A 90 1.38 2.71 -14.52
N VAL A 91 2.04 3.77 -14.96
CA VAL A 91 3.08 3.71 -15.99
C VAL A 91 4.42 3.94 -15.34
N ALA A 92 5.26 2.90 -15.34
CA ALA A 92 6.59 2.96 -14.74
C ALA A 92 7.44 4.09 -15.33
N LYS A 93 8.11 4.84 -14.47
CA LYS A 93 9.03 5.92 -14.80
C LYS A 93 10.47 5.36 -14.92
N PRO A 94 11.39 6.07 -15.59
CA PRO A 94 12.78 5.61 -15.69
C PRO A 94 13.46 5.31 -14.33
N GLU A 95 13.11 6.09 -13.29
CA GLU A 95 13.60 5.87 -11.93
C GLU A 95 13.13 4.54 -11.33
N ASP A 96 11.93 4.06 -11.69
CA ASP A 96 11.39 2.79 -11.19
C ASP A 96 12.19 1.60 -11.73
N TYR A 97 12.57 1.65 -13.01
CA TYR A 97 13.48 0.65 -13.61
C TYR A 97 14.85 0.69 -12.95
N THR A 98 15.31 1.87 -12.52
CA THR A 98 16.57 2.00 -11.78
C THR A 98 16.47 1.33 -10.41
N LYS A 99 15.37 1.55 -9.67
CA LYS A 99 15.09 0.85 -8.40
C LYS A 99 15.06 -0.66 -8.61
N LEU A 100 14.28 -1.16 -9.57
CA LEU A 100 14.19 -2.59 -9.87
C LEU A 100 15.56 -3.21 -10.20
N SER A 101 16.40 -2.52 -10.98
CA SER A 101 17.72 -3.03 -11.36
C SER A 101 18.74 -3.03 -10.23
N SER A 102 18.56 -2.21 -9.19
CA SER A 102 19.43 -2.09 -8.02
C SER A 102 18.92 -2.85 -6.79
N ALA A 103 17.74 -3.47 -6.89
CA ALA A 103 17.15 -4.21 -5.80
C ALA A 103 17.92 -5.50 -5.48
N ASP A 104 18.14 -5.77 -4.19
CA ASP A 104 18.57 -7.10 -3.73
C ASP A 104 17.40 -8.10 -3.73
N LEU A 105 16.16 -7.61 -3.57
CA LEU A 105 14.91 -8.36 -3.63
C LEU A 105 13.81 -7.45 -4.18
N THR A 106 13.04 -7.94 -5.15
CA THR A 106 11.81 -7.29 -5.60
C THR A 106 10.61 -8.17 -5.24
N LEU A 107 9.60 -7.60 -4.56
CA LEU A 107 8.31 -8.25 -4.29
C LEU A 107 7.20 -7.53 -5.04
N TYR A 108 6.32 -8.31 -5.66
CA TYR A 108 5.13 -7.80 -6.36
C TYR A 108 3.93 -8.71 -6.12
N HIS A 109 2.71 -8.22 -6.37
CA HIS A 109 1.48 -9.00 -6.11
C HIS A 109 1.38 -10.24 -6.99
N GLY A 110 1.65 -10.09 -8.28
CA GLY A 110 1.34 -11.09 -9.29
C GLY A 110 -0.13 -11.02 -9.72
N LEU A 111 -0.61 -12.07 -10.40
CA LEU A 111 -1.99 -12.15 -10.93
C LEU A 111 -2.35 -10.97 -11.86
N HIS A 112 -1.35 -10.38 -12.54
CA HIS A 112 -1.46 -9.24 -13.44
C HIS A 112 -1.90 -7.92 -12.80
N PHE A 113 -1.82 -7.78 -11.47
CA PHE A 113 -2.22 -6.57 -10.76
C PHE A 113 -1.44 -5.33 -11.21
N GLU A 114 -0.13 -5.47 -11.40
CA GLU A 114 0.76 -4.37 -11.76
C GLU A 114 0.71 -3.97 -13.24
N GLY A 115 -0.33 -4.38 -13.96
CA GLY A 115 -0.64 -3.96 -15.31
C GLY A 115 0.56 -3.98 -16.26
N LYS A 116 0.98 -2.80 -16.73
CA LYS A 116 2.08 -2.64 -17.70
C LYS A 116 3.48 -3.00 -17.21
N MET A 117 3.64 -3.25 -15.90
CA MET A 117 4.93 -3.61 -15.31
C MET A 117 5.18 -5.12 -15.22
N VAL A 118 4.17 -5.96 -15.48
CA VAL A 118 4.21 -7.43 -15.29
C VAL A 118 5.44 -8.07 -15.92
N ASP A 119 5.74 -7.79 -17.19
CA ASP A 119 6.89 -8.38 -17.89
C ASP A 119 8.25 -8.07 -17.19
N ALA A 120 8.40 -6.83 -16.71
CA ALA A 120 9.62 -6.40 -16.01
C ALA A 120 9.74 -7.05 -14.63
N LEU A 121 8.62 -7.25 -13.94
CA LEU A 121 8.57 -7.85 -12.61
C LEU A 121 8.80 -9.37 -12.67
N GLU A 122 8.23 -10.06 -13.64
CA GLU A 122 8.44 -11.49 -13.85
C GLU A 122 9.89 -11.85 -14.20
N ALA A 123 10.64 -10.92 -14.79
CA ALA A 123 12.04 -11.14 -15.17
C ALA A 123 12.98 -11.34 -13.97
N GLY A 124 12.64 -10.86 -12.76
CA GLY A 124 13.54 -10.95 -11.60
C GLY A 124 12.89 -10.77 -10.24
N GLY A 125 11.59 -10.50 -10.18
CA GLY A 125 10.84 -10.33 -8.94
C GLY A 125 10.26 -11.63 -8.40
N VAL A 126 9.71 -11.57 -7.19
CA VAL A 126 8.99 -12.65 -6.53
C VAL A 126 7.53 -12.22 -6.37
N ALA A 127 6.61 -12.90 -7.07
CA ALA A 127 5.18 -12.73 -6.85
C ALA A 127 4.81 -13.31 -5.49
N VAL A 128 4.19 -12.50 -4.62
CA VAL A 128 3.75 -12.99 -3.31
C VAL A 128 2.59 -13.98 -3.42
N SER A 129 1.87 -13.97 -4.54
CA SER A 129 0.79 -14.91 -4.87
C SER A 129 1.25 -16.26 -5.48
N LYS A 130 2.56 -16.46 -5.70
CA LYS A 130 3.10 -17.61 -6.45
C LYS A 130 2.68 -18.98 -5.94
N ASP A 131 2.42 -19.09 -4.65
CA ASP A 131 2.09 -20.36 -3.98
C ASP A 131 0.59 -20.51 -3.69
N PHE A 132 -0.27 -19.67 -4.29
CA PHE A 132 -1.72 -19.76 -4.09
C PHE A 132 -2.30 -21.01 -4.74
N PRO A 133 -3.20 -21.75 -4.05
CA PRO A 133 -3.98 -22.79 -4.67
C PRO A 133 -4.82 -22.24 -5.82
N LYS A 134 -4.75 -22.88 -6.98
CA LYS A 134 -5.43 -22.40 -8.20
C LYS A 134 -6.94 -22.27 -8.06
N ASP A 135 -7.55 -23.14 -7.25
CA ASP A 135 -8.97 -23.16 -6.94
C ASP A 135 -9.41 -22.02 -5.98
N ARG A 136 -8.45 -21.33 -5.38
CA ARG A 136 -8.72 -20.15 -4.55
C ARG A 136 -8.54 -18.84 -5.30
N ILE A 137 -7.86 -18.83 -6.44
CA ILE A 137 -7.69 -17.65 -7.28
C ILE A 137 -9.04 -17.31 -7.92
N GLY A 138 -9.49 -16.06 -7.70
CA GLY A 138 -10.71 -15.53 -8.28
C GLY A 138 -10.58 -15.32 -9.79
N THR A 139 -11.68 -15.51 -10.49
CA THR A 139 -11.79 -15.18 -11.92
C THR A 139 -13.13 -14.54 -12.20
N MET A 140 -13.19 -13.70 -13.23
CA MET A 140 -14.40 -13.08 -13.73
C MET A 140 -14.53 -13.33 -15.23
N ASP A 141 -15.77 -13.46 -15.71
CA ASP A 141 -16.07 -13.45 -17.15
C ASP A 141 -16.36 -12.00 -17.58
N GLU A 142 -15.45 -11.44 -18.37
CA GLU A 142 -15.60 -10.11 -18.97
C GLU A 142 -15.83 -10.26 -20.47
N GLY A 143 -17.11 -10.32 -20.87
CA GLY A 143 -17.48 -10.40 -22.28
C GLY A 143 -17.09 -11.68 -23.00
N GLY A 144 -16.96 -12.81 -22.28
CA GLY A 144 -16.56 -14.12 -22.76
C GLY A 144 -15.06 -14.43 -22.63
N GLU A 145 -14.30 -13.50 -22.04
CA GLU A 145 -12.91 -13.73 -21.65
C GLU A 145 -12.84 -13.94 -20.13
N ILE A 146 -12.13 -14.98 -19.71
CA ILE A 146 -11.93 -15.26 -18.28
C ILE A 146 -10.71 -14.49 -17.79
N ILE A 147 -10.96 -13.47 -17.00
CA ILE A 147 -9.93 -12.61 -16.41
C ILE A 147 -9.63 -13.07 -14.98
N THR A 148 -8.36 -13.06 -14.60
CA THR A 148 -7.94 -13.35 -13.24
C THR A 148 -8.20 -12.13 -12.35
N ASP A 149 -8.86 -12.35 -11.21
CA ASP A 149 -9.05 -11.33 -10.19
C ASP A 149 -7.80 -11.21 -9.31
N PRO A 150 -7.10 -10.07 -9.33
CA PRO A 150 -5.86 -9.90 -8.58
C PRO A 150 -6.05 -9.50 -7.11
N HIS A 151 -7.27 -9.12 -6.66
CA HIS A 151 -7.57 -8.45 -5.39
C HIS A 151 -7.58 -9.40 -4.18
N PHE A 152 -6.62 -10.33 -4.13
CA PHE A 152 -6.53 -11.39 -3.12
C PHE A 152 -6.36 -10.87 -1.68
N TRP A 153 -5.89 -9.63 -1.48
CA TRP A 153 -5.72 -9.05 -0.15
C TRP A 153 -7.04 -8.87 0.60
N PHE A 154 -8.15 -8.96 -0.08
CA PHE A 154 -9.47 -9.03 0.55
C PHE A 154 -9.89 -10.42 1.05
N ASP A 155 -9.11 -11.46 0.78
CA ASP A 155 -9.16 -12.77 1.46
C ASP A 155 -7.96 -12.83 2.43
N ILE A 156 -8.21 -12.65 3.74
CA ILE A 156 -7.15 -12.59 4.75
C ILE A 156 -6.33 -13.89 4.80
N ASP A 157 -6.91 -15.05 4.46
CA ASP A 157 -6.15 -16.29 4.44
C ASP A 157 -5.19 -16.35 3.24
N LEU A 158 -5.55 -15.80 2.08
CA LEU A 158 -4.63 -15.64 0.94
C LEU A 158 -3.56 -14.59 1.28
N TYR A 159 -3.93 -13.50 1.94
CA TYR A 159 -2.96 -12.51 2.39
C TYR A 159 -1.93 -13.09 3.37
N LYS A 160 -2.36 -13.97 4.32
CA LYS A 160 -1.44 -14.72 5.20
C LYS A 160 -0.48 -15.61 4.42
N MET A 161 -0.92 -16.21 3.32
CA MET A 161 -0.04 -16.99 2.43
C MET A 161 1.00 -16.08 1.77
N ALA A 162 0.58 -14.90 1.27
CA ALA A 162 1.49 -13.90 0.71
C ALA A 162 2.54 -13.43 1.74
N VAL A 163 2.13 -13.19 3.01
CA VAL A 163 3.04 -12.91 4.13
C VAL A 163 4.08 -14.02 4.31
N GLY A 164 3.67 -15.28 4.16
CA GLY A 164 4.58 -16.44 4.22
C GLY A 164 5.65 -16.43 3.11
N VAL A 165 5.24 -16.07 1.88
CA VAL A 165 6.15 -15.94 0.73
C VAL A 165 7.13 -14.79 0.94
N ALA A 166 6.64 -13.62 1.39
CA ALA A 166 7.47 -12.45 1.68
C ALA A 166 8.49 -12.75 2.78
N ALA A 167 8.05 -13.36 3.90
CA ALA A 167 8.94 -13.74 5.00
C ALA A 167 10.05 -14.68 4.55
N THR A 168 9.72 -15.75 3.80
CA THR A 168 10.71 -16.69 3.24
C THR A 168 11.70 -15.98 2.32
N SER A 169 11.24 -15.01 1.53
CA SER A 169 12.11 -14.24 0.64
C SER A 169 13.08 -13.36 1.42
N LEU A 170 12.62 -12.73 2.51
CA LEU A 170 13.45 -11.93 3.42
C LEU A 170 14.46 -12.80 4.19
N GLU A 171 14.05 -13.98 4.66
CA GLU A 171 14.94 -14.94 5.33
C GLU A 171 16.08 -15.41 4.40
N ASN A 172 15.78 -15.63 3.14
CA ASN A 172 16.79 -15.99 2.13
C ASN A 172 17.72 -14.81 1.81
N LEU A 173 17.20 -13.59 1.82
CA LEU A 173 17.98 -12.38 1.57
C LEU A 173 18.96 -12.06 2.71
N ASN A 174 18.47 -12.16 3.96
CA ASN A 174 19.20 -11.82 5.18
C ASN A 174 19.12 -12.96 6.20
N PRO A 175 19.85 -14.08 6.02
CA PRO A 175 19.78 -15.23 6.90
C PRO A 175 20.13 -14.94 8.37
N GLU A 176 20.90 -13.90 8.64
CA GLU A 176 21.28 -13.46 9.99
C GLU A 176 20.09 -12.91 10.80
N TYR A 177 19.00 -12.46 10.12
CA TYR A 177 17.78 -11.96 10.76
C TYR A 177 16.63 -12.97 10.73
N LYS A 178 16.89 -14.22 10.31
CA LYS A 178 15.85 -15.23 10.14
C LYS A 178 14.94 -15.39 11.36
N ASP A 179 15.52 -15.51 12.54
CA ASP A 179 14.74 -15.72 13.78
C ASP A 179 13.84 -14.51 14.08
N LYS A 180 14.33 -13.29 13.80
CA LYS A 180 13.54 -12.04 13.94
C LYS A 180 12.38 -12.01 12.94
N TYR A 181 12.60 -12.40 11.69
CA TYR A 181 11.56 -12.42 10.66
C TYR A 181 10.49 -13.47 10.98
N GLU A 182 10.90 -14.64 11.47
CA GLU A 182 9.96 -15.67 11.90
C GLU A 182 9.10 -15.23 13.10
N GLU A 183 9.71 -14.58 14.11
CA GLU A 183 8.99 -14.01 15.26
C GLU A 183 7.98 -12.95 14.80
N ASN A 184 8.39 -12.00 13.96
CA ASN A 184 7.53 -10.95 13.42
C ASN A 184 6.39 -11.54 12.57
N LYS A 185 6.69 -12.55 11.74
CA LYS A 185 5.68 -13.27 10.94
C LYS A 185 4.62 -13.90 11.85
N VAL A 186 5.02 -14.62 12.89
CA VAL A 186 4.08 -15.27 13.82
C VAL A 186 3.17 -14.22 14.47
N LYS A 187 3.73 -13.11 14.91
CA LYS A 187 2.97 -12.00 15.50
C LYS A 187 1.98 -11.41 14.48
N TYR A 188 2.44 -11.11 13.27
CA TYR A 188 1.59 -10.49 12.24
C TYR A 188 0.45 -11.43 11.80
N LEU A 189 0.73 -12.74 11.65
CA LEU A 189 -0.31 -13.74 11.35
C LEU A 189 -1.37 -13.85 12.45
N ASP A 190 -1.00 -13.68 13.73
CA ASP A 190 -1.97 -13.61 14.83
C ASP A 190 -2.83 -12.35 14.76
N GLU A 191 -2.24 -11.19 14.49
CA GLU A 191 -2.96 -9.93 14.29
C GLU A 191 -3.94 -10.03 13.10
N LEU A 192 -3.54 -10.65 11.99
CA LEU A 192 -4.41 -10.91 10.83
C LEU A 192 -5.56 -11.88 11.19
N THR A 193 -5.32 -12.84 12.08
CA THR A 193 -6.38 -13.74 12.56
C THR A 193 -7.41 -12.99 13.42
N GLN A 194 -6.96 -12.06 14.23
CA GLN A 194 -7.84 -11.19 15.01
C GLN A 194 -8.62 -10.23 14.10
N LEU A 195 -7.96 -9.72 13.04
CA LEU A 195 -8.62 -8.89 12.03
C LEU A 195 -9.74 -9.65 11.32
N ASP A 196 -9.51 -10.89 10.86
CA ASP A 196 -10.56 -11.71 10.21
C ASP A 196 -11.78 -11.88 11.12
N LYS A 197 -11.55 -12.17 12.39
CA LYS A 197 -12.63 -12.26 13.38
C LYS A 197 -13.40 -10.94 13.51
N TYR A 198 -12.68 -9.82 13.62
CA TYR A 198 -13.29 -8.49 13.69
C TYR A 198 -14.16 -8.21 12.46
N VAL A 199 -13.68 -8.52 11.25
CA VAL A 199 -14.42 -8.33 10.01
C VAL A 199 -15.72 -9.16 10.01
N ARG A 200 -15.62 -10.46 10.33
CA ARG A 200 -16.80 -11.36 10.39
C ARG A 200 -17.85 -10.85 11.36
N GLU A 201 -17.45 -10.45 12.57
CA GLU A 201 -18.36 -9.93 13.57
C GLU A 201 -19.09 -8.66 13.11
N ASN A 202 -18.39 -7.75 12.45
CA ASN A 202 -18.94 -6.49 11.97
C ASN A 202 -19.85 -6.70 10.75
N ILE A 203 -19.42 -7.44 9.74
CA ILE A 203 -20.23 -7.67 8.53
C ILE A 203 -21.49 -8.49 8.87
N THR A 204 -21.40 -9.49 9.74
CA THR A 204 -22.58 -10.26 10.18
C THR A 204 -23.56 -9.43 10.99
N SER A 205 -23.16 -8.30 11.56
CA SER A 205 -24.04 -7.36 12.25
C SER A 205 -24.95 -6.55 11.32
N ILE A 206 -24.63 -6.52 10.01
CA ILE A 206 -25.49 -5.92 8.97
C ILE A 206 -26.65 -6.88 8.70
N PRO A 207 -27.92 -6.41 8.64
CA PRO A 207 -29.04 -7.25 8.22
C PRO A 207 -28.78 -7.91 6.87
N LYS A 208 -29.13 -9.18 6.71
CA LYS A 208 -28.80 -9.93 5.48
C LYS A 208 -29.35 -9.26 4.22
N GLU A 209 -30.53 -8.69 4.31
CA GLU A 209 -31.21 -7.94 3.25
C GLU A 209 -30.55 -6.59 2.91
N SER A 210 -29.57 -6.16 3.70
CA SER A 210 -28.80 -4.93 3.46
C SER A 210 -27.35 -5.20 3.06
N ARG A 211 -26.91 -6.47 2.95
CA ARG A 211 -25.53 -6.82 2.63
C ARG A 211 -25.25 -6.73 1.13
N TYR A 212 -25.34 -5.51 0.60
CA TYR A 212 -25.00 -5.17 -0.78
C TYR A 212 -23.97 -4.06 -0.79
N LEU A 213 -22.80 -4.34 -1.37
CA LEU A 213 -21.71 -3.38 -1.49
C LEU A 213 -21.59 -2.96 -2.95
N ILE A 214 -21.85 -1.68 -3.23
CA ILE A 214 -21.74 -1.11 -4.58
C ILE A 214 -20.52 -0.22 -4.62
N THR A 215 -19.60 -0.53 -5.54
CA THR A 215 -18.29 0.11 -5.72
C THR A 215 -18.09 0.56 -7.17
N PRO A 216 -17.10 1.42 -7.46
CA PRO A 216 -16.80 1.86 -8.82
C PRO A 216 -16.25 0.76 -9.71
N HIS A 217 -15.39 -0.13 -9.17
CA HIS A 217 -14.83 -1.28 -9.88
C HIS A 217 -14.88 -2.55 -9.01
N ASP A 218 -14.62 -3.69 -9.60
CA ASP A 218 -14.91 -5.00 -9.01
C ASP A 218 -13.72 -5.57 -8.21
N ALA A 219 -13.24 -4.79 -7.23
CA ALA A 219 -12.11 -5.16 -6.36
C ALA A 219 -12.52 -6.06 -5.17
N PHE A 220 -13.80 -6.13 -4.82
CA PHE A 220 -14.23 -6.72 -3.54
C PHE A 220 -14.78 -8.15 -3.64
N ASN A 221 -14.53 -8.88 -4.74
CA ASN A 221 -15.04 -10.25 -4.94
C ASN A 221 -14.51 -11.24 -3.91
N TYR A 222 -13.23 -11.14 -3.54
CA TYR A 222 -12.67 -11.95 -2.46
C TYR A 222 -13.30 -11.63 -1.11
N PHE A 223 -13.58 -10.35 -0.84
CA PHE A 223 -14.31 -9.91 0.35
C PHE A 223 -15.74 -10.46 0.37
N SER A 224 -16.45 -10.37 -0.76
CA SER A 224 -17.78 -10.94 -0.97
C SER A 224 -17.81 -12.43 -0.60
N ARG A 225 -16.90 -13.19 -1.16
CA ARG A 225 -16.78 -14.62 -0.92
C ARG A 225 -16.45 -14.98 0.54
N ALA A 226 -15.59 -14.18 1.19
CA ALA A 226 -15.13 -14.44 2.54
C ALA A 226 -16.17 -14.10 3.62
N TYR A 227 -17.03 -13.08 3.37
CA TYR A 227 -17.85 -12.47 4.42
C TYR A 227 -19.36 -12.43 4.14
N ASP A 228 -19.86 -13.12 3.12
CA ASP A 228 -21.30 -13.21 2.80
C ASP A 228 -21.97 -11.83 2.62
N ILE A 229 -21.35 -10.99 1.80
CA ILE A 229 -21.86 -9.69 1.34
C ILE A 229 -21.80 -9.67 -0.19
N GLU A 230 -22.90 -9.33 -0.85
CA GLU A 230 -22.94 -9.28 -2.31
C GLU A 230 -22.33 -8.00 -2.82
N VAL A 231 -21.44 -8.11 -3.83
CA VAL A 231 -20.74 -6.97 -4.43
C VAL A 231 -21.24 -6.77 -5.84
N LYS A 232 -21.42 -5.52 -6.25
CA LYS A 232 -21.75 -5.14 -7.63
C LYS A 232 -20.99 -3.87 -8.00
N ALA A 233 -20.33 -3.89 -9.16
CA ALA A 233 -19.63 -2.73 -9.72
C ALA A 233 -19.95 -2.60 -11.21
N PRO A 234 -19.92 -1.38 -11.78
CA PRO A 234 -20.10 -1.17 -13.21
C PRO A 234 -18.82 -1.41 -14.02
N GLN A 235 -17.65 -1.46 -13.39
CA GLN A 235 -16.37 -1.75 -14.05
C GLN A 235 -15.84 -3.11 -13.55
N GLY A 236 -15.18 -3.86 -14.43
CA GLY A 236 -14.56 -5.14 -14.11
C GLY A 236 -13.39 -5.05 -13.14
N VAL A 237 -12.63 -6.14 -13.03
CA VAL A 237 -11.51 -6.27 -12.07
C VAL A 237 -10.30 -5.39 -12.40
N SER A 238 -10.23 -4.80 -13.59
CA SER A 238 -9.19 -3.84 -13.95
C SER A 238 -9.81 -2.48 -14.29
N THR A 239 -9.26 -1.43 -13.69
CA THR A 239 -9.64 -0.05 -14.00
C THR A 239 -9.15 0.41 -15.37
N GLU A 240 -8.31 -0.36 -16.06
CA GLU A 240 -7.87 -0.10 -17.44
C GLU A 240 -9.01 -0.32 -18.45
N SER A 241 -9.98 -1.19 -18.12
CA SER A 241 -11.14 -1.46 -18.97
C SER A 241 -12.12 -0.28 -19.00
N GLU A 242 -12.67 0.03 -20.18
CA GLU A 242 -13.75 1.02 -20.27
C GLU A 242 -15.04 0.46 -19.67
N VAL A 243 -15.78 1.33 -18.95
CA VAL A 243 -17.07 0.96 -18.38
C VAL A 243 -18.14 1.02 -19.49
N ALA A 244 -18.73 -0.13 -19.82
CA ALA A 244 -19.80 -0.15 -20.81
C ALA A 244 -21.10 0.47 -20.24
N ASN A 245 -21.84 1.16 -21.10
CA ASN A 245 -23.13 1.76 -20.71
C ASN A 245 -24.13 0.70 -20.20
N GLN A 246 -24.02 -0.53 -20.70
CA GLN A 246 -24.86 -1.64 -20.24
C GLN A 246 -24.58 -1.96 -18.77
N ASP A 247 -23.31 -2.05 -18.35
CA ASP A 247 -22.91 -2.41 -16.98
C ASP A 247 -23.33 -1.31 -15.99
N ILE A 248 -23.23 -0.04 -16.42
CA ILE A 248 -23.77 1.09 -15.64
C ILE A 248 -25.28 0.91 -15.43
N GLN A 249 -26.02 0.57 -16.50
CA GLN A 249 -27.47 0.41 -16.43
C GLN A 249 -27.87 -0.79 -15.58
N GLU A 250 -27.18 -1.92 -15.69
CA GLU A 250 -27.39 -3.10 -14.87
C GLU A 250 -27.11 -2.82 -13.39
N THR A 251 -26.06 -2.05 -13.08
CA THR A 251 -25.75 -1.64 -11.71
C THR A 251 -26.83 -0.70 -11.16
N ILE A 252 -27.34 0.25 -11.96
CA ILE A 252 -28.47 1.10 -11.58
C ILE A 252 -29.72 0.27 -11.31
N ASP A 253 -30.02 -0.71 -12.16
CA ASP A 253 -31.19 -1.58 -11.99
C ASP A 253 -31.07 -2.40 -10.72
N PHE A 254 -29.89 -2.93 -10.42
CA PHE A 254 -29.59 -3.63 -9.19
C PHE A 254 -29.80 -2.75 -7.94
N ILE A 255 -29.32 -1.49 -7.97
CA ILE A 255 -29.53 -0.52 -6.88
C ILE A 255 -31.01 -0.31 -6.62
N VAL A 256 -31.81 -0.15 -7.68
CA VAL A 256 -33.27 0.09 -7.56
C VAL A 256 -34.00 -1.15 -7.07
N GLU A 257 -33.72 -2.32 -7.64
CA GLU A 257 -34.35 -3.60 -7.30
C GLU A 257 -34.14 -3.98 -5.83
N HIS A 258 -32.88 -3.86 -5.36
CA HIS A 258 -32.51 -4.21 -3.99
C HIS A 258 -32.72 -3.06 -2.99
N LYS A 259 -33.23 -1.90 -3.43
CA LYS A 259 -33.48 -0.70 -2.60
C LYS A 259 -32.25 -0.27 -1.81
N ILE A 260 -31.09 -0.29 -2.46
CA ILE A 260 -29.80 0.02 -1.87
C ILE A 260 -29.80 1.48 -1.43
N LYS A 261 -29.37 1.75 -0.20
CA LYS A 261 -29.39 3.10 0.39
C LYS A 261 -28.05 3.82 0.32
N ALA A 262 -26.96 3.08 0.21
CA ALA A 262 -25.61 3.64 0.17
C ALA A 262 -24.74 2.93 -0.89
N ILE A 263 -23.97 3.71 -1.63
CA ILE A 263 -22.95 3.29 -2.58
C ILE A 263 -21.64 3.97 -2.20
N PHE A 264 -20.50 3.35 -2.51
CA PHE A 264 -19.23 3.75 -1.93
C PHE A 264 -18.24 4.18 -3.02
N ALA A 265 -17.60 5.34 -2.83
CA ALA A 265 -16.44 5.74 -3.61
C ALA A 265 -15.19 5.00 -3.14
N GLU A 266 -14.20 4.92 -4.00
CA GLU A 266 -12.87 4.36 -3.72
C GLU A 266 -11.80 5.43 -3.86
N SER A 267 -10.75 5.33 -3.03
CA SER A 267 -9.68 6.32 -2.95
C SER A 267 -8.82 6.44 -4.22
N THR A 268 -8.79 5.39 -5.04
CA THR A 268 -8.00 5.33 -6.29
C THR A 268 -8.82 5.59 -7.56
N THR A 269 -10.13 5.82 -7.46
CA THR A 269 -11.02 6.00 -8.60
C THR A 269 -11.66 7.38 -8.65
N ASP A 270 -12.11 7.81 -9.85
CA ASP A 270 -12.83 9.08 -10.00
C ASP A 270 -14.22 9.00 -9.32
N PRO A 271 -14.49 9.81 -8.28
CA PRO A 271 -15.77 9.82 -7.57
C PRO A 271 -16.96 10.19 -8.48
N ALA A 272 -16.75 10.84 -9.63
CA ALA A 272 -17.80 11.15 -10.60
C ALA A 272 -18.49 9.88 -11.15
N ARG A 273 -17.85 8.71 -11.04
CA ARG A 273 -18.48 7.42 -11.42
C ARG A 273 -19.69 7.11 -10.55
N MET A 274 -19.59 7.36 -9.24
CA MET A 274 -20.68 7.13 -8.30
C MET A 274 -21.83 8.12 -8.49
N GLU A 275 -21.55 9.36 -8.88
CA GLU A 275 -22.60 10.34 -9.18
C GLU A 275 -23.50 9.89 -10.34
N LYS A 276 -22.92 9.27 -11.40
CA LYS A 276 -23.72 8.71 -12.50
C LYS A 276 -24.69 7.61 -12.04
N LEU A 277 -24.25 6.72 -11.16
CA LEU A 277 -25.09 5.67 -10.59
C LEU A 277 -26.22 6.26 -9.76
N LYS A 278 -25.92 7.25 -8.91
CA LYS A 278 -26.90 7.95 -8.09
C LYS A 278 -27.94 8.69 -8.93
N GLU A 279 -27.50 9.45 -9.94
CA GLU A 279 -28.41 10.16 -10.86
C GLU A 279 -29.30 9.18 -11.62
N GLY A 280 -28.75 8.06 -12.12
CA GLY A 280 -29.50 7.02 -12.79
C GLY A 280 -30.52 6.35 -11.89
N ALA A 281 -30.16 6.05 -10.64
CA ALA A 281 -31.07 5.50 -9.64
C ALA A 281 -32.21 6.49 -9.28
N ALA A 282 -31.85 7.77 -9.10
CA ALA A 282 -32.82 8.84 -8.85
C ALA A 282 -33.83 9.00 -9.99
N ALA A 283 -33.39 8.91 -11.27
CA ALA A 283 -34.27 8.92 -12.44
C ALA A 283 -35.28 7.76 -12.45
N LYS A 284 -34.99 6.65 -11.75
CA LYS A 284 -35.89 5.51 -11.53
C LYS A 284 -36.61 5.54 -10.17
N GLY A 285 -36.50 6.65 -9.44
CA GLY A 285 -37.23 6.88 -8.19
C GLY A 285 -36.58 6.32 -6.93
N ALA A 286 -35.30 5.91 -7.00
CA ALA A 286 -34.53 5.49 -5.84
C ALA A 286 -33.69 6.65 -5.30
N ASP A 287 -33.65 6.80 -3.96
CA ASP A 287 -32.78 7.75 -3.28
C ASP A 287 -31.59 6.98 -2.66
N VAL A 288 -30.40 7.24 -3.18
CA VAL A 288 -29.17 6.56 -2.75
C VAL A 288 -28.13 7.57 -2.31
N LYS A 289 -27.47 7.31 -1.17
CA LYS A 289 -26.39 8.12 -0.63
C LYS A 289 -25.06 7.65 -1.23
N ILE A 290 -24.20 8.59 -1.64
CA ILE A 290 -22.79 8.28 -1.90
C ILE A 290 -21.99 8.48 -0.61
N VAL A 291 -21.24 7.44 -0.23
CA VAL A 291 -20.24 7.50 0.84
C VAL A 291 -18.92 7.86 0.16
N SER A 292 -18.50 9.13 0.31
CA SER A 292 -17.33 9.70 -0.36
C SER A 292 -16.78 10.91 0.38
N GLY A 293 -15.63 11.40 -0.08
CA GLY A 293 -14.93 12.55 0.47
C GLY A 293 -13.84 12.16 1.46
N GLU A 294 -12.97 13.09 1.79
CA GLU A 294 -11.77 12.85 2.61
C GLU A 294 -12.09 12.01 3.87
N GLY A 295 -11.45 10.85 4.01
CA GLY A 295 -11.68 9.91 5.09
C GLY A 295 -12.99 9.11 5.03
N ASN A 296 -13.74 9.16 3.90
CA ASN A 296 -14.98 8.42 3.69
C ASN A 296 -14.98 7.65 2.36
N GLU A 297 -13.81 7.29 1.85
CA GLU A 297 -13.65 6.45 0.67
C GLU A 297 -13.13 5.08 1.08
N LEU A 298 -13.55 4.03 0.36
CA LEU A 298 -12.97 2.71 0.55
C LEU A 298 -11.57 2.65 -0.07
N PHE A 299 -10.67 2.02 0.62
CA PHE A 299 -9.38 1.64 0.06
C PHE A 299 -9.53 0.30 -0.67
N SER A 300 -9.37 0.32 -1.98
CA SER A 300 -9.39 -0.89 -2.82
C SER A 300 -7.98 -1.33 -3.20
N ASP A 301 -7.25 -0.53 -3.97
CA ASP A 301 -6.01 -0.90 -4.64
C ASP A 301 -4.76 -0.26 -4.02
N SER A 302 -4.94 0.53 -2.99
CA SER A 302 -3.85 1.19 -2.28
C SER A 302 -4.20 1.39 -0.81
N LEU A 303 -3.17 1.44 0.05
CA LEU A 303 -3.29 2.00 1.38
C LEU A 303 -3.28 3.53 1.32
N ALA A 304 -3.66 4.17 2.42
CA ALA A 304 -3.46 5.60 2.59
C ALA A 304 -1.96 5.98 2.59
N PRO A 305 -1.61 7.22 2.26
CA PRO A 305 -0.26 7.73 2.48
C PRO A 305 0.16 7.62 3.94
N LYS A 306 1.46 7.35 4.18
CA LYS A 306 2.01 7.19 5.53
C LYS A 306 1.64 8.34 6.46
N GLY A 307 1.20 7.98 7.67
CA GLY A 307 0.76 8.90 8.72
C GLY A 307 -0.71 9.33 8.62
N GLN A 308 -1.46 8.80 7.68
CA GLN A 308 -2.91 8.98 7.56
C GLN A 308 -3.65 7.72 8.03
N ASP A 309 -4.95 7.85 8.32
CA ASP A 309 -5.82 6.72 8.69
C ASP A 309 -5.92 5.73 7.52
N GLY A 310 -5.61 4.46 7.76
CA GLY A 310 -5.55 3.43 6.72
C GLY A 310 -4.17 3.24 6.06
N ASP A 311 -3.09 3.77 6.63
CA ASP A 311 -1.72 3.63 6.11
C ASP A 311 -1.06 2.27 6.39
N THR A 312 -1.74 1.38 7.12
CA THR A 312 -1.38 -0.04 7.28
C THR A 312 -2.51 -0.94 6.77
N TYR A 313 -2.18 -2.18 6.40
CA TYR A 313 -3.18 -3.14 5.94
C TYR A 313 -4.30 -3.36 6.98
N ILE A 314 -3.95 -3.49 8.25
CA ILE A 314 -4.92 -3.71 9.32
C ILE A 314 -5.82 -2.49 9.52
N ASP A 315 -5.28 -1.29 9.47
CA ASP A 315 -6.07 -0.07 9.68
C ASP A 315 -6.94 0.24 8.45
N MET A 316 -6.42 0.03 7.23
CA MET A 316 -7.20 0.06 6.00
C MET A 316 -8.43 -0.85 6.07
N TYR A 317 -8.22 -2.10 6.45
CA TYR A 317 -9.31 -3.07 6.54
C TYR A 317 -10.37 -2.67 7.58
N LYS A 318 -9.92 -2.19 8.75
CA LYS A 318 -10.83 -1.68 9.81
C LYS A 318 -11.60 -0.45 9.34
N HIS A 319 -10.92 0.46 8.63
CA HIS A 319 -11.55 1.64 8.02
C HIS A 319 -12.67 1.23 7.05
N ASN A 320 -12.37 0.36 6.09
CA ASN A 320 -13.36 -0.14 5.14
C ASN A 320 -14.55 -0.80 5.83
N VAL A 321 -14.30 -1.72 6.77
CA VAL A 321 -15.35 -2.42 7.51
C VAL A 321 -16.22 -1.46 8.32
N LYS A 322 -15.63 -0.45 8.93
CA LYS A 322 -16.36 0.59 9.65
C LYS A 322 -17.30 1.36 8.72
N LEU A 323 -16.78 1.87 7.59
CA LEU A 323 -17.58 2.61 6.61
C LEU A 323 -18.74 1.75 6.07
N ILE A 324 -18.47 0.51 5.68
CA ILE A 324 -19.48 -0.42 5.17
C ILE A 324 -20.55 -0.65 6.25
N THR A 325 -20.15 -0.98 7.47
CA THR A 325 -21.07 -1.32 8.56
C THR A 325 -21.93 -0.13 8.97
N GLU A 326 -21.37 1.07 9.08
CA GLU A 326 -22.10 2.28 9.48
C GLU A 326 -23.14 2.74 8.45
N ASN A 327 -22.94 2.42 7.17
CA ASN A 327 -23.80 2.88 6.08
C ASN A 327 -24.78 1.82 5.56
N LEU A 328 -24.60 0.53 5.91
CA LEU A 328 -25.49 -0.56 5.48
C LEU A 328 -26.38 -1.12 6.59
N LYS A 329 -26.23 -0.68 7.84
CA LYS A 329 -27.12 -1.03 8.97
C LYS A 329 -28.50 -0.37 8.93
#